data_16ca92e3637a4884c493e3e38ef8a156
#
_entry.id   16ca92e3637a4884c493e3e38ef8a156
#
_cell.length_a   1.000
_cell.length_b   1.000
_cell.length_c   1.000
_cell.angle_alpha   90.00
_cell.angle_beta   90.00
_cell.angle_gamma   90.00
#
_symmetry.space_group_name_H-M   'P 1'
#
loop_
_entity.id
_entity.type
_entity.pdbx_description
1 polymer ?
#
loop_
_entity_poly.entity_id
_entity_poly.type
_entity_poly.pdbx_seq_one_letter_code
_entity_poly.pdbx_strand_id
1 'polypeptide(L)'
;NTMDGNLEKRNANIAHLKKVINMSALLGVNTVTTFIGRDQTKTVEENLELFKEIWPPIIKLAEEKGVKIAIENCPMLFGADQWPGGQNLFTTPKLWRKMFELLPSDNFGINYDPSHFIWQQIDYIKPLYEFKDKIFHVHFKDIKLFKDKLDDVGIMGYPLDFMSPKLPGLGDVDWGKYVSALTDIGYEGYA
;
A
#
# COMPACT_ATOMS: atom_id res chain seq x y z
N ASN A 1 -8.48 8.92 3.47
CA ASN A 1 -8.61 8.66 2.03
C ASN A 1 -8.45 9.97 1.25
N THR A 2 -7.25 10.21 0.65
CA THR A 2 -6.95 11.44 -0.12
C THR A 2 -7.65 11.49 -1.49
N MET A 3 -8.25 10.40 -1.92
CA MET A 3 -9.02 10.26 -3.16
C MET A 3 -10.52 10.01 -2.91
N ASP A 4 -11.01 10.36 -1.71
CA ASP A 4 -12.42 10.22 -1.35
C ASP A 4 -13.34 10.92 -2.36
N GLY A 5 -14.46 10.30 -2.72
CA GLY A 5 -15.45 10.89 -3.61
C GLY A 5 -16.11 12.15 -3.02
N ASN A 6 -16.17 12.26 -1.70
CA ASN A 6 -16.61 13.47 -1.01
C ASN A 6 -15.47 14.50 -0.97
N LEU A 7 -15.68 15.64 -1.63
CA LEU A 7 -14.66 16.69 -1.79
C LEU A 7 -14.19 17.29 -0.46
N GLU A 8 -15.08 17.48 0.49
CA GLU A 8 -14.73 18.04 1.81
C GLU A 8 -13.82 17.08 2.58
N LYS A 9 -14.18 15.80 2.64
CA LYS A 9 -13.34 14.75 3.25
C LYS A 9 -12.00 14.62 2.55
N ARG A 10 -11.99 14.62 1.22
CA ARG A 10 -10.77 14.60 0.40
C ARG A 10 -9.84 15.74 0.77
N ASN A 11 -10.33 16.97 0.77
CA ASN A 11 -9.54 18.17 1.07
C ASN A 11 -9.01 18.15 2.51
N ALA A 12 -9.81 17.72 3.47
CA ALA A 12 -9.39 17.57 4.87
C ALA A 12 -8.26 16.54 5.01
N ASN A 13 -8.36 15.38 4.33
CA ASN A 13 -7.35 14.34 4.36
C ASN A 13 -6.04 14.78 3.67
N ILE A 14 -6.11 15.50 2.55
CA ILE A 14 -4.95 16.07 1.87
C ILE A 14 -4.25 17.10 2.78
N ALA A 15 -5.03 18.00 3.40
CA ALA A 15 -4.49 18.99 4.34
C ALA A 15 -3.82 18.33 5.54
N HIS A 16 -4.43 17.26 6.07
CA HIS A 16 -3.84 16.47 7.16
C HIS A 16 -2.52 15.82 6.74
N LEU A 17 -2.47 15.15 5.59
CA LEU A 17 -1.23 14.52 5.09
C LEU A 17 -0.11 15.54 4.91
N LYS A 18 -0.41 16.73 4.36
CA LYS A 18 0.57 17.82 4.25
C LYS A 18 1.09 18.29 5.62
N LYS A 19 0.26 18.32 6.65
CA LYS A 19 0.71 18.61 8.03
C LYS A 19 1.63 17.50 8.55
N VAL A 20 1.31 16.23 8.31
CA VAL A 20 2.16 15.10 8.70
C VAL A 20 3.53 15.19 8.03
N ILE A 21 3.60 15.47 6.73
CA ILE A 21 4.87 15.66 5.99
C ILE A 21 5.71 16.77 6.62
N ASN A 22 5.11 17.94 6.90
CA ASN A 22 5.82 19.05 7.53
C ASN A 22 6.32 18.71 8.95
N MET A 23 5.50 18.01 9.75
CA MET A 23 5.90 17.58 11.11
C MET A 23 6.99 16.53 11.07
N SER A 24 6.93 15.58 10.12
CA SER A 24 7.98 14.57 9.90
C SER A 24 9.33 15.25 9.63
N ALA A 25 9.36 16.21 8.73
CA ALA A 25 10.55 16.99 8.44
C ALA A 25 11.10 17.74 9.67
N LEU A 26 10.22 18.37 10.46
CA LEU A 26 10.61 19.10 11.69
C LEU A 26 11.20 18.17 12.75
N LEU A 27 10.71 16.92 12.83
CA LEU A 27 11.19 15.91 13.78
C LEU A 27 12.43 15.16 13.28
N GLY A 28 12.91 15.44 12.07
CA GLY A 28 14.03 14.71 11.46
C GLY A 28 13.65 13.27 11.03
N VAL A 29 12.37 12.97 10.92
CA VAL A 29 11.87 11.68 10.42
C VAL A 29 11.71 11.79 8.91
N ASN A 30 12.45 10.99 8.16
CA ASN A 30 12.54 11.11 6.71
C ASN A 30 11.54 10.27 5.92
N THR A 31 10.64 9.54 6.58
CA THR A 31 9.67 8.67 5.92
C THR A 31 8.29 8.79 6.58
N VAL A 32 7.27 8.96 5.74
CA VAL A 32 5.86 8.94 6.13
C VAL A 32 5.18 7.78 5.41
N THR A 33 4.54 6.88 6.15
CA THR A 33 3.72 5.81 5.60
C THR A 33 2.27 6.24 5.50
N THR A 34 1.60 5.91 4.41
CA THR A 34 0.19 6.26 4.18
C THR A 34 -0.43 5.39 3.09
N PHE A 35 -1.63 5.74 2.65
CA PHE A 35 -2.37 5.12 1.56
C PHE A 35 -2.65 6.13 0.46
N ILE A 36 -2.73 5.66 -0.80
CA ILE A 36 -3.16 6.51 -1.93
C ILE A 36 -4.64 6.90 -1.78
N GLY A 37 -5.43 5.99 -1.30
CA GLY A 37 -6.88 6.11 -1.31
C GLY A 37 -7.51 5.63 -2.61
N ARG A 38 -8.84 5.71 -2.69
CA ARG A 38 -9.66 5.38 -3.85
C ARG A 38 -11.05 5.98 -3.70
N ASP A 39 -11.60 6.47 -4.80
CA ASP A 39 -13.03 6.69 -4.95
C ASP A 39 -13.67 5.38 -5.46
N GLN A 40 -14.40 4.68 -4.58
CA GLN A 40 -14.99 3.37 -4.88
C GLN A 40 -16.13 3.45 -5.91
N THR A 41 -16.67 4.64 -6.18
CA THR A 41 -17.71 4.85 -7.20
C THR A 41 -17.13 4.94 -8.61
N LYS A 42 -15.81 5.00 -8.73
CA LYS A 42 -15.08 5.19 -9.99
C LYS A 42 -14.33 3.93 -10.41
N THR A 43 -14.12 3.79 -11.71
CA THR A 43 -13.25 2.77 -12.28
C THR A 43 -11.79 2.97 -11.86
N VAL A 44 -10.94 1.99 -12.12
CA VAL A 44 -9.49 2.10 -11.88
C VAL A 44 -8.89 3.23 -12.73
N GLU A 45 -9.29 3.32 -13.98
CA GLU A 45 -8.83 4.33 -14.94
C GLU A 45 -9.19 5.75 -14.49
N GLU A 46 -10.44 5.98 -14.07
CA GLU A 46 -10.88 7.26 -13.52
C GLU A 46 -10.17 7.63 -12.22
N ASN A 47 -9.85 6.63 -11.38
CA ASN A 47 -9.04 6.84 -10.18
C ASN A 47 -7.57 7.18 -10.52
N LEU A 48 -7.01 6.63 -11.59
CA LEU A 48 -5.67 7.01 -12.07
C LEU A 48 -5.64 8.46 -12.59
N GLU A 49 -6.70 8.92 -13.26
CA GLU A 49 -6.81 10.34 -13.63
C GLU A 49 -6.88 11.23 -12.37
N LEU A 50 -7.69 10.87 -11.40
CA LEU A 50 -7.75 11.58 -10.11
C LEU A 50 -6.43 11.59 -9.37
N PHE A 51 -5.66 10.50 -9.41
CA PHE A 51 -4.31 10.41 -8.85
C PHE A 51 -3.36 11.43 -9.47
N LYS A 52 -3.38 11.59 -10.81
CA LYS A 52 -2.57 12.58 -11.54
C LYS A 52 -2.83 14.02 -11.11
N GLU A 53 -4.03 14.31 -10.65
CA GLU A 53 -4.40 15.66 -10.18
C GLU A 53 -3.99 15.87 -8.71
N ILE A 54 -4.19 14.89 -7.85
CA ILE A 54 -4.10 15.04 -6.39
C ILE A 54 -2.67 14.83 -5.88
N TRP A 55 -1.97 13.81 -6.37
CA TRP A 55 -0.73 13.36 -5.76
C TRP A 55 0.53 14.14 -6.14
N PRO A 56 0.69 14.71 -7.34
CA PRO A 56 1.90 15.48 -7.68
C PRO A 56 2.20 16.63 -6.71
N PRO A 57 1.25 17.48 -6.29
CA PRO A 57 1.53 18.54 -5.33
C PRO A 57 1.84 18.04 -3.91
N ILE A 58 1.41 16.82 -3.55
CA ILE A 58 1.75 16.19 -2.27
C ILE A 58 3.20 15.69 -2.31
N ILE A 59 3.58 15.00 -3.38
CA ILE A 59 4.94 14.48 -3.54
C ILE A 59 5.94 15.62 -3.71
N LYS A 60 5.59 16.67 -4.44
CA LYS A 60 6.44 17.88 -4.53
C LYS A 60 6.72 18.49 -3.15
N LEU A 61 5.71 18.59 -2.27
CA LEU A 61 5.94 19.04 -0.89
C LEU A 61 6.88 18.09 -0.14
N ALA A 62 6.74 16.78 -0.31
CA ALA A 62 7.60 15.79 0.32
C ALA A 62 9.07 15.92 -0.17
N GLU A 63 9.29 16.14 -1.46
CA GLU A 63 10.60 16.41 -2.07
C GLU A 63 11.24 17.67 -1.47
N GLU A 64 10.49 18.79 -1.42
CA GLU A 64 10.94 20.06 -0.84
C GLU A 64 11.32 19.92 0.65
N LYS A 65 10.73 18.97 1.36
CA LYS A 65 10.97 18.69 2.79
C LYS A 65 11.98 17.58 3.04
N GLY A 66 12.48 16.89 2.01
CA GLY A 66 13.36 15.74 2.14
C GLY A 66 12.70 14.53 2.79
N VAL A 67 11.37 14.39 2.64
CA VAL A 67 10.58 13.30 3.22
C VAL A 67 10.17 12.33 2.12
N LYS A 68 10.37 11.04 2.35
CA LYS A 68 9.87 9.96 1.49
C LYS A 68 8.43 9.59 1.87
N ILE A 69 7.60 9.32 0.89
CA ILE A 69 6.24 8.84 1.08
C ILE A 69 6.18 7.37 0.68
N ALA A 70 5.93 6.51 1.65
CA ALA A 70 5.83 5.07 1.46
C ALA A 70 4.36 4.63 1.51
N ILE A 71 3.84 4.14 0.39
CA ILE A 71 2.44 3.73 0.27
C ILE A 71 2.28 2.25 0.57
N GLU A 72 1.40 1.93 1.52
CA GLU A 72 1.10 0.55 1.86
C GLU A 72 0.18 -0.11 0.79
N ASN A 73 0.46 -1.38 0.51
CA ASN A 73 -0.32 -2.18 -0.44
C ASN A 73 -1.59 -2.81 0.17
N CYS A 74 -2.00 -2.37 1.34
CA CYS A 74 -3.25 -2.80 1.97
C CYS A 74 -4.47 -2.32 1.15
N PRO A 75 -5.41 -3.19 0.76
CA PRO A 75 -6.65 -2.78 0.10
C PRO A 75 -7.58 -1.94 0.95
N MET A 76 -7.37 -1.89 2.28
CA MET A 76 -8.18 -1.12 3.23
C MET A 76 -9.65 -1.52 3.22
N LEU A 77 -9.92 -2.76 3.58
CA LEU A 77 -11.26 -3.31 3.74
C LEU A 77 -11.70 -3.15 5.20
N PHE A 78 -12.53 -2.16 5.49
CA PHE A 78 -13.05 -1.90 6.85
C PHE A 78 -14.41 -2.57 7.10
N GLY A 79 -15.09 -3.01 6.06
CA GLY A 79 -16.37 -3.70 6.14
C GLY A 79 -16.72 -4.45 4.85
N ALA A 80 -17.62 -5.40 4.94
CA ALA A 80 -18.05 -6.22 3.80
C ALA A 80 -18.69 -5.39 2.67
N ASP A 81 -19.28 -4.24 3.00
CA ASP A 81 -19.85 -3.27 2.06
C ASP A 81 -18.79 -2.56 1.19
N GLN A 82 -17.53 -2.61 1.58
CA GLN A 82 -16.41 -2.05 0.81
C GLN A 82 -15.77 -3.05 -0.15
N TRP A 83 -16.22 -4.26 -0.15
CA TRP A 83 -15.79 -5.31 -1.06
C TRP A 83 -16.71 -5.37 -2.32
N PRO A 84 -16.15 -5.64 -3.54
CA PRO A 84 -14.72 -5.75 -3.85
C PRO A 84 -14.04 -4.38 -4.05
N GLY A 85 -12.72 -4.35 -3.83
CA GLY A 85 -11.82 -3.27 -4.25
C GLY A 85 -11.28 -2.37 -3.14
N GLY A 86 -11.90 -2.33 -1.96
CA GLY A 86 -11.41 -1.55 -0.83
C GLY A 86 -11.27 -0.03 -1.09
N GLN A 87 -10.58 0.66 -0.22
CA GLN A 87 -10.39 2.12 -0.27
C GLN A 87 -8.96 2.55 -0.65
N ASN A 88 -8.16 1.65 -1.20
CA ASN A 88 -6.80 1.95 -1.66
C ASN A 88 -6.57 1.45 -3.08
N LEU A 89 -6.02 2.30 -3.93
CA LEU A 89 -5.71 1.96 -5.33
C LEU A 89 -4.37 1.22 -5.47
N PHE A 90 -3.44 1.41 -4.51
CA PHE A 90 -2.05 0.95 -4.58
C PHE A 90 -1.86 -0.52 -4.16
N THR A 91 -2.62 -1.45 -4.71
CA THR A 91 -2.77 -2.82 -4.17
C THR A 91 -2.06 -3.91 -4.95
N THR A 92 -1.59 -3.64 -6.16
CA THR A 92 -0.98 -4.66 -7.02
C THR A 92 0.25 -4.14 -7.76
N PRO A 93 1.20 -5.02 -8.13
CA PRO A 93 2.38 -4.64 -8.93
C PRO A 93 2.03 -3.96 -10.26
N LYS A 94 0.93 -4.35 -10.90
CA LYS A 94 0.44 -3.72 -12.14
C LYS A 94 0.09 -2.24 -11.91
N LEU A 95 -0.60 -1.94 -10.82
CA LEU A 95 -0.96 -0.56 -10.47
C LEU A 95 0.26 0.24 -10.02
N TRP A 96 1.21 -0.38 -9.30
CA TRP A 96 2.47 0.27 -8.91
C TRP A 96 3.26 0.75 -10.13
N ARG A 97 3.47 -0.14 -11.12
CA ARG A 97 4.15 0.25 -12.37
C ARG A 97 3.48 1.46 -13.01
N LYS A 98 2.15 1.43 -13.11
CA LYS A 98 1.40 2.52 -13.71
C LYS A 98 1.52 3.83 -12.91
N MET A 99 1.45 3.77 -11.60
CA MET A 99 1.53 4.97 -10.74
C MET A 99 2.94 5.54 -10.71
N PHE A 100 4.00 4.72 -10.70
CA PHE A 100 5.38 5.19 -10.82
C PHE A 100 5.69 5.78 -12.20
N GLU A 101 5.07 5.27 -13.27
CA GLU A 101 5.14 5.88 -14.60
C GLU A 101 4.48 7.26 -14.62
N LEU A 102 3.30 7.41 -13.98
CA LEU A 102 2.55 8.67 -13.94
C LEU A 102 3.17 9.71 -13.01
N LEU A 103 3.86 9.29 -11.97
CA LEU A 103 4.49 10.14 -10.97
C LEU A 103 5.92 9.64 -10.68
N PRO A 104 6.88 9.89 -11.58
CA PRO A 104 8.27 9.46 -11.41
C PRO A 104 8.99 10.36 -10.39
N SER A 105 9.05 9.93 -9.13
CA SER A 105 9.71 10.63 -8.04
C SER A 105 10.50 9.66 -7.16
N ASP A 106 11.68 10.05 -6.70
CA ASP A 106 12.47 9.28 -5.74
C ASP A 106 11.95 9.40 -4.30
N ASN A 107 10.97 10.27 -4.08
CA ASN A 107 10.28 10.42 -2.80
C ASN A 107 8.93 9.70 -2.75
N PHE A 108 8.55 9.01 -3.82
CA PHE A 108 7.33 8.21 -3.92
C PHE A 108 7.68 6.73 -4.04
N GLY A 109 7.27 5.91 -3.06
CA GLY A 109 7.64 4.50 -2.97
C GLY A 109 6.64 3.65 -2.19
N ILE A 110 7.10 2.50 -1.76
CA ILE A 110 6.29 1.41 -1.21
C ILE A 110 6.60 1.24 0.28
N ASN A 111 5.54 1.13 1.09
CA ASN A 111 5.54 0.43 2.36
C ASN A 111 5.02 -0.99 2.11
N TYR A 112 5.92 -1.96 2.10
CA TYR A 112 5.66 -3.31 1.61
C TYR A 112 5.13 -4.22 2.71
N ASP A 113 3.89 -4.70 2.57
CA ASP A 113 3.29 -5.71 3.45
C ASP A 113 3.05 -7.02 2.68
N PRO A 114 3.78 -8.11 2.97
CA PRO A 114 3.63 -9.38 2.27
C PRO A 114 2.27 -10.04 2.51
N SER A 115 1.66 -9.79 3.67
CA SER A 115 0.43 -10.44 4.09
C SER A 115 -0.75 -10.15 3.17
N HIS A 116 -0.81 -8.94 2.61
CA HIS A 116 -1.87 -8.55 1.70
C HIS A 116 -1.81 -9.24 0.35
N PHE A 117 -0.66 -9.78 -0.04
CA PHE A 117 -0.54 -10.54 -1.28
C PHE A 117 -0.98 -12.00 -1.14
N ILE A 118 -0.79 -12.60 0.04
CA ILE A 118 -1.12 -14.01 0.26
C ILE A 118 -2.62 -14.29 0.01
N TRP A 119 -3.51 -13.54 0.63
CA TRP A 119 -4.94 -13.77 0.45
C TRP A 119 -5.44 -13.37 -0.96
N GLN A 120 -4.74 -12.45 -1.65
CA GLN A 120 -4.98 -12.13 -3.06
C GLN A 120 -4.32 -13.12 -4.02
N GLN A 121 -3.56 -14.10 -3.51
CA GLN A 121 -2.81 -15.09 -4.28
C GLN A 121 -1.79 -14.46 -5.26
N ILE A 122 -1.21 -13.33 -4.86
CA ILE A 122 -0.13 -12.66 -5.57
C ILE A 122 1.21 -13.12 -4.98
N ASP A 123 2.20 -13.36 -5.83
CA ASP A 123 3.57 -13.62 -5.39
C ASP A 123 4.12 -12.41 -4.63
N TYR A 124 4.52 -12.62 -3.37
CA TYR A 124 5.05 -11.55 -2.51
C TYR A 124 6.59 -11.51 -2.47
N ILE A 125 7.28 -12.36 -3.24
CA ILE A 125 8.75 -12.33 -3.34
C ILE A 125 9.20 -11.60 -4.60
N LYS A 126 8.62 -11.94 -5.76
CA LYS A 126 8.97 -11.33 -7.03
C LYS A 126 8.90 -9.78 -7.04
N PRO A 127 7.87 -9.13 -6.48
CA PRO A 127 7.82 -7.66 -6.45
C PRO A 127 8.93 -7.01 -5.64
N LEU A 128 9.52 -7.68 -4.64
CA LEU A 128 10.67 -7.17 -3.90
C LEU A 128 11.86 -6.88 -4.84
N TYR A 129 12.16 -7.80 -5.73
CA TYR A 129 13.25 -7.62 -6.69
C TYR A 129 12.90 -6.58 -7.77
N GLU A 130 11.66 -6.59 -8.25
CA GLU A 130 11.22 -5.66 -9.30
C GLU A 130 11.22 -4.21 -8.83
N PHE A 131 10.81 -3.96 -7.60
CA PHE A 131 10.63 -2.60 -7.06
C PHE A 131 11.66 -2.24 -5.97
N LYS A 132 12.82 -2.92 -5.94
CA LYS A 132 13.82 -2.77 -4.88
C LYS A 132 14.18 -1.32 -4.55
N ASP A 133 14.30 -0.45 -5.56
CA ASP A 133 14.68 0.95 -5.41
C ASP A 133 13.50 1.85 -4.94
N LYS A 134 12.29 1.28 -4.87
CA LYS A 134 11.08 1.96 -4.43
C LYS A 134 10.56 1.46 -3.08
N ILE A 135 11.17 0.46 -2.46
CA ILE A 135 10.78 -0.03 -1.14
C ILE A 135 11.45 0.82 -0.07
N PHE A 136 10.67 1.66 0.61
CA PHE A 136 11.16 2.58 1.65
C PHE A 136 10.90 2.08 3.06
N HIS A 137 9.89 1.24 3.23
CA HIS A 137 9.50 0.64 4.48
C HIS A 137 8.90 -0.73 4.24
N VAL A 138 8.99 -1.64 5.21
CA VAL A 138 8.34 -2.95 5.14
C VAL A 138 7.52 -3.21 6.40
N HIS A 139 6.51 -4.06 6.30
CA HIS A 139 5.78 -4.58 7.44
C HIS A 139 6.12 -6.05 7.69
N PHE A 140 6.28 -6.40 8.95
CA PHE A 140 6.37 -7.80 9.41
C PHE A 140 5.00 -8.21 9.97
N LYS A 141 4.10 -8.51 9.05
CA LYS A 141 2.73 -8.93 9.32
C LYS A 141 2.44 -10.23 8.60
N ASP A 142 1.69 -11.11 9.23
CA ASP A 142 1.34 -12.41 8.71
C ASP A 142 -0.17 -12.59 8.59
N ILE A 143 -0.59 -13.53 7.80
CA ILE A 143 -1.99 -14.00 7.71
C ILE A 143 -2.04 -15.51 7.57
N LYS A 144 -3.13 -16.09 8.04
CA LYS A 144 -3.49 -17.50 7.77
C LYS A 144 -4.63 -17.55 6.78
N LEU A 145 -4.39 -18.22 5.65
CA LEU A 145 -5.41 -18.53 4.66
C LEU A 145 -6.06 -19.87 5.03
N PHE A 146 -7.37 -19.88 5.14
CA PHE A 146 -8.15 -21.11 5.38
C PHE A 146 -8.68 -21.61 4.05
N LYS A 147 -8.00 -22.61 3.50
CA LYS A 147 -8.27 -23.10 2.14
C LYS A 147 -9.67 -23.69 1.99
N ASP A 148 -10.15 -24.42 2.99
CA ASP A 148 -11.49 -24.96 3.05
C ASP A 148 -12.57 -23.89 2.97
N LYS A 149 -12.37 -22.77 3.69
CA LYS A 149 -13.28 -21.62 3.64
C LYS A 149 -13.20 -20.89 2.30
N LEU A 150 -11.98 -20.74 1.75
CA LEU A 150 -11.81 -20.13 0.43
C LEU A 150 -12.51 -20.98 -0.66
N ASP A 151 -12.45 -22.32 -0.56
CA ASP A 151 -13.11 -23.21 -1.50
C ASP A 151 -14.65 -23.13 -1.41
N ASP A 152 -15.20 -22.76 -0.25
CA ASP A 152 -16.63 -22.56 -0.04
C ASP A 152 -17.13 -21.19 -0.57
N VAL A 153 -16.45 -20.09 -0.22
CA VAL A 153 -16.91 -18.74 -0.56
C VAL A 153 -16.32 -18.19 -1.86
N GLY A 154 -15.20 -18.76 -2.34
CA GLY A 154 -14.47 -18.31 -3.51
C GLY A 154 -13.66 -17.03 -3.28
N ILE A 155 -12.76 -16.73 -4.22
CA ILE A 155 -11.86 -15.56 -4.14
C ILE A 155 -12.60 -14.22 -4.19
N MET A 156 -13.84 -14.20 -4.66
CA MET A 156 -14.69 -13.00 -4.65
C MET A 156 -15.47 -12.84 -3.35
N GLY A 157 -15.37 -13.79 -2.42
CA GLY A 157 -15.89 -13.66 -1.07
C GLY A 157 -15.18 -12.58 -0.26
N TYR A 158 -15.81 -12.11 0.82
CA TYR A 158 -15.18 -11.14 1.70
C TYR A 158 -13.93 -11.75 2.36
N PRO A 159 -12.74 -11.11 2.27
CA PRO A 159 -11.48 -11.76 2.66
C PRO A 159 -11.45 -12.30 4.09
N LEU A 160 -12.08 -11.61 5.06
CA LEU A 160 -12.09 -12.07 6.45
C LEU A 160 -12.95 -13.35 6.68
N ASP A 161 -13.73 -13.77 5.68
CA ASP A 161 -14.44 -15.04 5.74
C ASP A 161 -13.48 -16.23 5.55
N PHE A 162 -12.37 -16.05 4.82
CA PHE A 162 -11.43 -17.12 4.48
C PHE A 162 -9.97 -16.85 4.91
N MET A 163 -9.68 -15.72 5.55
CA MET A 163 -8.34 -15.44 6.11
C MET A 163 -8.41 -14.82 7.50
N SER A 164 -7.31 -14.87 8.24
CA SER A 164 -7.17 -14.20 9.54
C SER A 164 -5.78 -13.62 9.69
N PRO A 165 -5.64 -12.34 10.12
CA PRO A 165 -4.36 -11.75 10.48
C PRO A 165 -3.67 -12.57 11.57
N LYS A 166 -2.34 -12.68 11.49
CA LYS A 166 -1.49 -13.43 12.44
C LYS A 166 -0.25 -12.62 12.79
N LEU A 167 0.34 -12.95 13.91
CA LEU A 167 1.70 -12.52 14.24
C LEU A 167 2.70 -13.22 13.29
N PRO A 168 3.84 -12.59 12.99
CA PRO A 168 4.88 -13.18 12.15
C PRO A 168 5.27 -14.61 12.57
N GLY A 169 5.29 -15.50 11.61
CA GLY A 169 5.58 -16.92 11.81
C GLY A 169 4.40 -17.81 12.21
N LEU A 170 3.20 -17.24 12.44
CA LEU A 170 1.99 -17.98 12.76
C LEU A 170 0.98 -18.06 11.61
N GLY A 171 1.36 -17.59 10.44
CA GLY A 171 0.56 -17.59 9.22
C GLY A 171 1.21 -18.33 8.06
N ASP A 172 1.02 -17.82 6.88
CA ASP A 172 1.44 -18.45 5.63
C ASP A 172 2.56 -17.66 4.89
N VAL A 173 3.11 -16.59 5.51
CA VAL A 173 4.31 -15.92 4.99
C VAL A 173 5.52 -16.83 5.23
N ASP A 174 6.24 -17.20 4.16
CA ASP A 174 7.54 -17.84 4.26
C ASP A 174 8.59 -16.78 4.64
N TRP A 175 8.77 -16.60 5.95
CA TRP A 175 9.67 -15.59 6.51
C TRP A 175 11.12 -15.80 6.11
N GLY A 176 11.54 -17.06 5.93
CA GLY A 176 12.87 -17.37 5.44
C GLY A 176 13.13 -16.80 4.05
N LYS A 177 12.19 -17.01 3.12
CA LYS A 177 12.26 -16.45 1.77
C LYS A 177 12.11 -14.93 1.77
N TYR A 178 11.19 -14.38 2.57
CA TYR A 178 10.94 -12.95 2.62
C TYR A 178 12.18 -12.18 3.12
N VAL A 179 12.76 -12.59 4.25
CA VAL A 179 13.97 -11.97 4.81
C VAL A 179 15.18 -12.17 3.89
N SER A 180 15.33 -13.35 3.29
CA SER A 180 16.39 -13.60 2.29
C SER A 180 16.28 -12.64 1.12
N ALA A 181 15.07 -12.46 0.57
CA ALA A 181 14.84 -11.52 -0.53
C ALA A 181 15.14 -10.07 -0.14
N LEU A 182 14.78 -9.64 1.08
CA LEU A 182 15.15 -8.30 1.60
C LEU A 182 16.66 -8.13 1.68
N THR A 183 17.39 -9.16 2.11
CA THR A 183 18.85 -9.17 2.14
C THR A 183 19.44 -9.10 0.74
N ASP A 184 18.92 -9.88 -0.21
CA ASP A 184 19.39 -9.92 -1.59
C ASP A 184 19.24 -8.56 -2.30
N ILE A 185 18.18 -7.82 -2.01
CA ILE A 185 17.97 -6.47 -2.59
C ILE A 185 18.70 -5.36 -1.83
N GLY A 186 19.42 -5.70 -0.75
CA GLY A 186 20.15 -4.72 0.08
C GLY A 186 19.23 -3.79 0.88
N TYR A 187 18.09 -4.27 1.35
CA TYR A 187 17.20 -3.46 2.18
C TYR A 187 17.79 -3.21 3.57
N GLU A 188 17.96 -1.94 3.93
CA GLU A 188 18.54 -1.49 5.22
C GLU A 188 17.55 -0.63 6.03
N GLY A 189 16.27 -0.58 5.61
CA GLY A 189 15.23 0.22 6.27
C GLY A 189 14.66 -0.43 7.53
N TYR A 190 13.68 0.23 8.11
CA TYR A 190 12.94 -0.25 9.27
C TYR A 190 11.74 -1.12 8.85
N ALA A 191 11.23 -1.90 9.85
CA ALA A 191 10.00 -2.70 9.74
C ALA A 191 9.05 -2.40 10.90
#